data_3e49e481412b0fb898122fd1512f8952
#
_entry.id   3e49e481412b0fb898122fd1512f8952
#
_cell.length_a   1.000
_cell.length_b   1.000
_cell.length_c   1.000
_cell.angle_alpha   90.00
_cell.angle_beta   90.00
_cell.angle_gamma   90.00
#
_symmetry.space_group_name_H-M   'P 1'
#
loop_
_entity.id
_entity.type
_entity.pdbx_description
1 polymer ?
#
loop_
_entity_poly.entity_id
_entity_poly.type
_entity_poly.pdbx_seq_one_letter_code
_entity_poly.pdbx_strand_id
1 'polypeptide(L)'
;MPSQSPQAAAPTIEDIWKYLEEIDAEELLSSLEFPSVPKGSYSRLPLHTAPFEVTAIKWPSFAKSAIHKHDGFYGAVRVLSGTIINREYRHESDVLKEIEVTEFTTGGIVEEPDGTIHLLENPLQEASISLHVYYPAISSFEDMHLYNIEEGAIGVLASGATGASWNSEDPGHFKNIQENAFRFSGIGETDSHYISPIVPKPHKTEILASLSHYYDEQAEVYDGNDLNIRWRKEYTEGVNRIIAVELMKLDIQDYMALCCGTGRRPIEIRELTGKNFEIFGVDISENMIQESNARGLKTQIGDITSLEFDFNQNYDCITYLYAFGHLTSRKDRIEVLKKCKRHLNPGGVFFADLFCLRNVFEWGEEIQRIHAKYRLEDQGYEPGDVFYRRTAGEHRAFLHYFTREEIVSLFQEAGFEHIEIQKIGYTKRSGQLHNTSDEGMYWVKAS
;
A
#
# COMPACT_ATOMS: atom_id res chain seq x y z
N MET A 1 -30.99 -48.08 -16.41
CA MET A 1 -30.88 -46.73 -15.86
C MET A 1 -29.44 -46.28 -16.04
N PRO A 2 -29.14 -45.24 -16.83
CA PRO A 2 -27.77 -44.76 -16.94
C PRO A 2 -27.39 -44.07 -15.61
N SER A 3 -26.27 -44.51 -15.03
CA SER A 3 -25.62 -43.86 -13.90
C SER A 3 -25.26 -42.45 -14.29
N GLN A 4 -25.87 -41.45 -13.65
CA GLN A 4 -25.40 -40.07 -13.72
C GLN A 4 -23.98 -40.05 -13.13
N SER A 5 -23.00 -39.69 -13.94
CA SER A 5 -21.67 -39.32 -13.44
C SER A 5 -21.84 -38.21 -12.41
N PRO A 6 -21.13 -38.23 -11.28
CA PRO A 6 -21.19 -37.14 -10.35
C PRO A 6 -20.80 -35.84 -11.11
N GLN A 7 -21.72 -34.88 -11.16
CA GLN A 7 -21.40 -33.53 -11.62
C GLN A 7 -20.28 -33.01 -10.73
N ALA A 8 -19.14 -32.66 -11.32
CA ALA A 8 -18.07 -32.03 -10.58
C ALA A 8 -18.63 -30.79 -9.86
N ALA A 9 -18.28 -30.62 -8.60
CA ALA A 9 -18.69 -29.45 -7.84
C ALA A 9 -18.20 -28.17 -8.55
N ALA A 10 -18.98 -27.08 -8.47
CA ALA A 10 -18.57 -25.79 -9.00
C ALA A 10 -17.26 -25.37 -8.32
N PRO A 11 -16.26 -24.85 -9.06
CA PRO A 11 -15.02 -24.39 -8.46
C PRO A 11 -15.30 -23.23 -7.49
N THR A 12 -14.61 -23.21 -6.37
CA THR A 12 -14.63 -22.07 -5.47
C THR A 12 -13.70 -20.97 -5.98
N ILE A 13 -13.79 -19.77 -5.43
CA ILE A 13 -12.84 -18.69 -5.75
C ILE A 13 -11.41 -19.09 -5.34
N GLU A 14 -11.26 -19.87 -4.27
CA GLU A 14 -9.99 -20.46 -3.82
C GLU A 14 -9.40 -21.42 -4.85
N ASP A 15 -10.23 -22.23 -5.50
CA ASP A 15 -9.79 -23.14 -6.57
C ASP A 15 -9.32 -22.36 -7.79
N ILE A 16 -10.01 -21.26 -8.12
CA ILE A 16 -9.61 -20.36 -9.21
C ILE A 16 -8.29 -19.66 -8.88
N TRP A 17 -8.13 -19.18 -7.65
CA TRP A 17 -6.90 -18.55 -7.20
C TRP A 17 -5.70 -19.49 -7.34
N LYS A 18 -5.78 -20.69 -6.80
CA LYS A 18 -4.73 -21.72 -6.92
C LYS A 18 -4.39 -22.04 -8.36
N TYR A 19 -5.41 -22.19 -9.21
CA TYR A 19 -5.21 -22.42 -10.64
C TYR A 19 -4.39 -21.29 -11.27
N LEU A 20 -4.69 -20.03 -10.94
CA LEU A 20 -3.95 -18.89 -11.45
C LEU A 20 -2.51 -18.83 -10.91
N GLU A 21 -2.28 -19.21 -9.65
CA GLU A 21 -0.91 -19.26 -9.07
C GLU A 21 -0.02 -20.30 -9.74
N GLU A 22 -0.58 -21.47 -10.08
CA GLU A 22 0.16 -22.59 -10.66
C GLU A 22 0.55 -22.38 -12.12
N ILE A 23 -0.03 -21.38 -12.82
CA ILE A 23 0.29 -21.12 -14.22
C ILE A 23 1.69 -20.56 -14.38
N ASP A 24 2.49 -21.20 -15.25
CA ASP A 24 3.76 -20.64 -15.71
C ASP A 24 3.48 -19.47 -16.66
N ALA A 25 3.68 -18.25 -16.15
CA ALA A 25 3.39 -17.02 -16.88
C ALA A 25 4.33 -16.81 -18.08
N GLU A 26 5.60 -17.24 -18.00
CA GLU A 26 6.57 -17.07 -19.09
C GLU A 26 6.25 -18.02 -20.25
N GLU A 27 5.97 -19.28 -19.92
CA GLU A 27 5.56 -20.29 -20.93
C GLU A 27 4.26 -19.85 -21.61
N LEU A 28 3.25 -19.43 -20.84
CA LEU A 28 1.97 -18.97 -21.38
C LEU A 28 2.17 -17.75 -22.28
N LEU A 29 2.85 -16.70 -21.82
CA LEU A 29 3.08 -15.48 -22.60
C LEU A 29 3.76 -15.75 -23.94
N SER A 30 4.70 -16.72 -23.98
CA SER A 30 5.40 -17.10 -25.22
C SER A 30 4.48 -17.71 -26.28
N SER A 31 3.33 -18.25 -25.89
CA SER A 31 2.36 -18.93 -26.75
C SER A 31 1.18 -18.06 -27.18
N LEU A 32 1.01 -16.85 -26.61
CA LEU A 32 -0.16 -16.00 -26.88
C LEU A 32 -0.02 -15.21 -28.16
N GLU A 33 -0.96 -15.40 -29.08
CA GLU A 33 -1.12 -14.59 -30.31
C GLU A 33 -2.43 -13.80 -30.24
N PHE A 34 -2.35 -12.51 -29.95
CA PHE A 34 -3.53 -11.68 -29.81
C PHE A 34 -4.05 -11.15 -31.16
N PRO A 35 -5.37 -11.14 -31.36
CA PRO A 35 -5.97 -10.49 -32.51
C PRO A 35 -5.69 -8.98 -32.49
N SER A 36 -5.57 -8.39 -33.69
CA SER A 36 -5.46 -6.93 -33.85
C SER A 36 -6.80 -6.27 -33.53
N VAL A 37 -6.78 -5.19 -32.75
CA VAL A 37 -7.97 -4.45 -32.34
C VAL A 37 -7.81 -2.96 -32.64
N PRO A 38 -8.93 -2.20 -32.76
CA PRO A 38 -8.89 -0.75 -32.93
C PRO A 38 -8.11 -0.05 -31.80
N LYS A 39 -7.53 1.10 -32.10
CA LYS A 39 -6.85 1.91 -31.10
C LYS A 39 -7.82 2.30 -29.97
N GLY A 40 -7.37 2.12 -28.72
CA GLY A 40 -8.17 2.41 -27.53
C GLY A 40 -9.04 1.24 -27.04
N SER A 41 -9.05 0.12 -27.79
CA SER A 41 -9.71 -1.12 -27.37
C SER A 41 -8.67 -2.11 -26.84
N TYR A 42 -9.11 -3.08 -26.02
CA TYR A 42 -8.29 -4.19 -25.57
C TYR A 42 -8.62 -5.46 -26.37
N SER A 43 -7.66 -6.38 -26.44
CA SER A 43 -7.78 -7.61 -27.21
C SER A 43 -8.04 -8.81 -26.27
N ARG A 44 -9.10 -9.61 -26.57
CA ARG A 44 -9.45 -10.82 -25.84
C ARG A 44 -9.03 -12.05 -26.64
N LEU A 45 -8.40 -13.00 -25.98
CA LEU A 45 -8.02 -14.30 -26.54
C LEU A 45 -8.58 -15.40 -25.63
N PRO A 46 -9.74 -15.99 -25.96
CA PRO A 46 -10.27 -17.14 -25.23
C PRO A 46 -9.34 -18.34 -25.35
N LEU A 47 -8.96 -18.91 -24.20
CA LEU A 47 -8.12 -20.11 -24.10
C LEU A 47 -8.95 -21.34 -23.74
N HIS A 48 -10.01 -21.16 -22.94
CA HIS A 48 -10.97 -22.19 -22.53
C HIS A 48 -12.34 -21.54 -22.32
N THR A 49 -13.42 -22.26 -22.66
CA THR A 49 -14.75 -21.64 -22.74
C THR A 49 -15.86 -22.40 -21.99
N ALA A 50 -15.60 -23.59 -21.45
CA ALA A 50 -16.61 -24.36 -20.70
C ALA A 50 -15.95 -25.47 -19.88
N PRO A 51 -16.39 -25.78 -18.63
CA PRO A 51 -17.49 -25.14 -17.87
C PRO A 51 -17.13 -23.82 -17.22
N PHE A 52 -15.88 -23.41 -17.24
CA PHE A 52 -15.36 -22.13 -16.82
C PHE A 52 -14.65 -21.45 -17.99
N GLU A 53 -14.56 -20.16 -17.97
CA GLU A 53 -13.82 -19.38 -18.97
C GLU A 53 -12.40 -19.11 -18.50
N VAL A 54 -11.44 -19.27 -19.42
CA VAL A 54 -10.08 -18.73 -19.29
C VAL A 54 -9.82 -17.86 -20.49
N THR A 55 -9.56 -16.57 -20.26
CA THR A 55 -9.34 -15.59 -21.32
C THR A 55 -8.10 -14.77 -21.02
N ALA A 56 -7.14 -14.73 -21.95
CA ALA A 56 -6.05 -13.78 -21.90
C ALA A 56 -6.49 -12.45 -22.51
N ILE A 57 -6.16 -11.33 -21.83
CA ILE A 57 -6.47 -9.98 -22.32
C ILE A 57 -5.19 -9.18 -22.46
N LYS A 58 -5.02 -8.57 -23.64
CA LYS A 58 -3.96 -7.58 -23.87
C LYS A 58 -4.53 -6.18 -23.85
N TRP A 59 -3.99 -5.37 -22.97
CA TRP A 59 -4.33 -3.98 -22.75
C TRP A 59 -3.29 -3.08 -23.37
N PRO A 60 -3.53 -2.49 -24.54
CA PRO A 60 -2.63 -1.47 -25.11
C PRO A 60 -2.42 -0.28 -24.18
N SER A 61 -1.53 0.63 -24.56
CA SER A 61 -1.26 1.88 -23.83
C SER A 61 -2.55 2.59 -23.42
N PHE A 62 -2.73 2.81 -22.13
CA PHE A 62 -3.86 3.52 -21.52
C PHE A 62 -5.26 2.94 -21.84
N ALA A 63 -5.33 1.69 -22.28
CA ALA A 63 -6.59 1.02 -22.54
C ALA A 63 -7.33 0.71 -21.23
N LYS A 64 -8.67 0.83 -21.26
CA LYS A 64 -9.53 0.51 -20.12
C LYS A 64 -10.80 -0.22 -20.57
N SER A 65 -11.39 -1.02 -19.66
CA SER A 65 -12.74 -1.56 -19.86
C SER A 65 -13.80 -0.47 -19.63
N ALA A 66 -15.04 -0.73 -20.01
CA ALA A 66 -16.15 0.02 -19.44
C ALA A 66 -16.29 -0.29 -17.94
N ILE A 67 -16.92 0.60 -17.18
CA ILE A 67 -17.37 0.25 -15.83
C ILE A 67 -18.53 -0.73 -16.01
N HIS A 68 -18.41 -1.93 -15.46
CA HIS A 68 -19.38 -3.00 -15.64
C HIS A 68 -19.62 -3.76 -14.34
N LYS A 69 -20.75 -4.45 -14.30
CA LYS A 69 -21.16 -5.23 -13.15
C LYS A 69 -21.09 -6.72 -13.47
N HIS A 70 -20.53 -7.48 -12.54
CA HIS A 70 -20.57 -8.94 -12.57
C HIS A 70 -21.91 -9.42 -12.01
N ASP A 71 -22.78 -9.94 -12.86
CA ASP A 71 -24.08 -10.48 -12.46
C ASP A 71 -24.14 -11.97 -12.82
N GLY A 72 -24.12 -12.82 -11.79
CA GLY A 72 -24.26 -14.27 -11.94
C GLY A 72 -22.98 -15.04 -12.31
N PHE A 73 -21.82 -14.41 -12.22
CA PHE A 73 -20.51 -15.06 -12.36
C PHE A 73 -19.49 -14.43 -11.42
N TYR A 74 -18.47 -15.18 -11.07
CA TYR A 74 -17.35 -14.75 -10.25
C TYR A 74 -16.04 -15.31 -10.79
N GLY A 75 -14.95 -14.75 -10.39
CA GLY A 75 -13.65 -15.18 -10.88
C GLY A 75 -12.49 -14.48 -10.23
N ALA A 76 -11.35 -14.59 -10.89
CA ALA A 76 -10.15 -13.84 -10.54
C ALA A 76 -9.31 -13.54 -11.79
N VAL A 77 -8.48 -12.53 -11.67
CA VAL A 77 -7.59 -12.05 -12.73
C VAL A 77 -6.16 -12.03 -12.21
N ARG A 78 -5.23 -12.62 -12.97
CA ARG A 78 -3.79 -12.52 -12.72
C ARG A 78 -3.14 -11.63 -13.77
N VAL A 79 -2.31 -10.67 -13.34
CA VAL A 79 -1.47 -9.89 -14.25
C VAL A 79 -0.28 -10.73 -14.67
N LEU A 80 -0.18 -11.07 -15.95
CA LEU A 80 0.93 -11.83 -16.50
C LEU A 80 2.13 -10.95 -16.84
N SER A 81 1.87 -9.70 -17.27
CA SER A 81 2.91 -8.74 -17.65
C SER A 81 2.37 -7.30 -17.53
N GLY A 82 3.19 -6.40 -17.03
CA GLY A 82 2.84 -4.99 -16.87
C GLY A 82 2.06 -4.68 -15.59
N THR A 83 1.17 -3.72 -15.68
CA THR A 83 0.37 -3.22 -14.55
C THR A 83 -1.08 -3.03 -14.96
N ILE A 84 -1.99 -3.41 -14.07
CA ILE A 84 -3.44 -3.17 -14.21
C ILE A 84 -3.92 -2.47 -12.94
N ILE A 85 -4.69 -1.40 -13.09
CA ILE A 85 -5.43 -0.76 -12.00
C ILE A 85 -6.86 -1.30 -12.03
N ASN A 86 -7.32 -1.81 -10.90
CA ASN A 86 -8.72 -2.14 -10.65
C ASN A 86 -9.36 -1.00 -9.87
N ARG A 87 -10.44 -0.42 -10.42
CA ARG A 87 -11.29 0.58 -9.74
C ARG A 87 -12.63 -0.05 -9.42
N GLU A 88 -13.01 -0.05 -8.16
CA GLU A 88 -14.27 -0.60 -7.71
C GLU A 88 -15.27 0.52 -7.37
N TYR A 89 -16.52 0.23 -7.65
CA TYR A 89 -17.62 1.16 -7.47
C TYR A 89 -18.74 0.53 -6.65
N ARG A 90 -19.52 1.38 -5.99
CA ARG A 90 -20.76 1.00 -5.34
C ARG A 90 -21.87 1.89 -5.87
N HIS A 91 -22.97 1.29 -6.32
CA HIS A 91 -24.16 2.00 -6.74
C HIS A 91 -25.22 1.91 -5.65
N GLU A 92 -25.53 3.04 -5.02
CA GLU A 92 -26.51 3.15 -3.96
C GLU A 92 -27.49 4.31 -4.30
N SER A 93 -28.77 3.98 -4.40
CA SER A 93 -29.82 4.94 -4.79
C SER A 93 -29.51 5.62 -6.13
N ASP A 94 -29.20 6.91 -6.11
CA ASP A 94 -28.88 7.75 -7.27
C ASP A 94 -27.41 8.16 -7.33
N VAL A 95 -26.50 7.41 -6.65
CA VAL A 95 -25.05 7.71 -6.61
C VAL A 95 -24.25 6.47 -6.98
N LEU A 96 -23.39 6.61 -7.98
CA LEU A 96 -22.28 5.69 -8.24
C LEU A 96 -21.03 6.24 -7.57
N LYS A 97 -20.59 5.60 -6.51
CA LYS A 97 -19.41 6.01 -5.74
C LYS A 97 -18.21 5.12 -6.08
N GLU A 98 -17.07 5.72 -6.42
CA GLU A 98 -15.80 5.01 -6.46
C GLU A 98 -15.36 4.73 -5.02
N ILE A 99 -15.16 3.46 -4.69
CA ILE A 99 -14.91 3.03 -3.30
C ILE A 99 -13.50 2.51 -3.09
N GLU A 100 -12.83 2.08 -4.17
CA GLU A 100 -11.50 1.51 -4.06
C GLU A 100 -10.74 1.58 -5.37
N VAL A 101 -9.43 1.79 -5.29
CA VAL A 101 -8.48 1.70 -6.42
C VAL A 101 -7.30 0.86 -5.98
N THR A 102 -6.96 -0.18 -6.74
CA THR A 102 -5.85 -1.07 -6.42
C THR A 102 -4.96 -1.27 -7.63
N GLU A 103 -3.66 -1.23 -7.43
CA GLU A 103 -2.68 -1.49 -8.47
C GLU A 103 -2.17 -2.92 -8.37
N PHE A 104 -2.31 -3.68 -9.47
CA PHE A 104 -1.79 -5.02 -9.63
C PHE A 104 -0.67 -5.01 -10.65
N THR A 105 0.53 -5.37 -10.21
CA THR A 105 1.70 -5.55 -11.08
C THR A 105 1.84 -7.02 -11.49
N THR A 106 2.82 -7.34 -12.32
CA THR A 106 3.09 -8.71 -12.76
C THR A 106 3.10 -9.70 -11.59
N GLY A 107 2.30 -10.76 -11.70
CA GLY A 107 2.09 -11.77 -10.67
C GLY A 107 0.93 -11.47 -9.73
N GLY A 108 0.44 -10.22 -9.63
CA GLY A 108 -0.69 -9.85 -8.79
C GLY A 108 -1.99 -10.52 -9.23
N ILE A 109 -2.80 -10.94 -8.26
CA ILE A 109 -4.10 -11.58 -8.48
C ILE A 109 -5.18 -10.76 -7.78
N VAL A 110 -6.26 -10.46 -8.50
CA VAL A 110 -7.46 -9.82 -7.98
C VAL A 110 -8.64 -10.77 -8.04
N GLU A 111 -9.38 -10.87 -6.95
CA GLU A 111 -10.66 -11.58 -6.91
C GLU A 111 -11.79 -10.68 -7.42
N GLU A 112 -12.67 -11.24 -8.21
CA GLU A 112 -13.85 -10.55 -8.75
C GLU A 112 -15.12 -11.34 -8.35
N PRO A 113 -15.64 -11.07 -7.13
CA PRO A 113 -16.88 -11.70 -6.66
C PRO A 113 -18.10 -11.31 -7.50
N ASP A 114 -19.13 -12.14 -7.47
CA ASP A 114 -20.44 -11.81 -8.03
C ASP A 114 -21.00 -10.51 -7.42
N GLY A 115 -21.57 -9.67 -8.26
CA GLY A 115 -22.08 -8.35 -7.88
C GLY A 115 -21.06 -7.20 -7.88
N THR A 116 -19.79 -7.48 -8.13
CA THR A 116 -18.74 -6.43 -8.24
C THR A 116 -19.04 -5.47 -9.40
N ILE A 117 -18.96 -4.17 -9.13
CA ILE A 117 -18.97 -3.11 -10.16
C ILE A 117 -17.55 -2.56 -10.23
N HIS A 118 -16.91 -2.70 -11.39
CA HIS A 118 -15.53 -2.27 -11.52
C HIS A 118 -15.14 -1.88 -12.96
N LEU A 119 -13.93 -1.32 -13.10
CA LEU A 119 -13.20 -1.25 -14.36
C LEU A 119 -11.75 -1.66 -14.15
N LEU A 120 -11.15 -2.20 -15.20
CA LEU A 120 -9.72 -2.45 -15.28
C LEU A 120 -9.08 -1.50 -16.30
N GLU A 121 -7.92 -0.95 -15.95
CA GLU A 121 -7.17 -0.07 -16.85
C GLU A 121 -5.67 -0.36 -16.84
N ASN A 122 -5.03 -0.22 -17.98
CA ASN A 122 -3.58 -0.19 -18.09
C ASN A 122 -3.09 1.26 -17.92
N PRO A 123 -2.37 1.61 -16.86
CA PRO A 123 -1.88 2.98 -16.65
C PRO A 123 -0.59 3.30 -17.42
N LEU A 124 0.00 2.33 -18.12
CA LEU A 124 1.32 2.43 -18.73
C LEU A 124 1.27 2.79 -20.21
N GLN A 125 2.41 3.28 -20.73
CA GLN A 125 2.63 3.44 -22.17
C GLN A 125 2.84 2.09 -22.87
N GLU A 126 3.43 1.11 -22.18
CA GLU A 126 3.59 -0.27 -22.65
C GLU A 126 2.29 -1.05 -22.46
N ALA A 127 2.14 -2.11 -23.26
CA ALA A 127 0.98 -2.98 -23.14
C ALA A 127 1.10 -3.87 -21.87
N SER A 128 -0.01 -4.02 -21.17
CA SER A 128 -0.15 -5.01 -20.08
C SER A 128 -0.92 -6.25 -20.56
N ILE A 129 -0.69 -7.40 -19.95
CA ILE A 129 -1.38 -8.66 -20.25
C ILE A 129 -1.89 -9.24 -18.95
N SER A 130 -3.18 -9.65 -18.95
CA SER A 130 -3.81 -10.33 -17.82
C SER A 130 -4.50 -11.62 -18.26
N LEU A 131 -4.62 -12.56 -17.33
CA LEU A 131 -5.34 -13.81 -17.48
C LEU A 131 -6.56 -13.80 -16.57
N HIS A 132 -7.72 -14.00 -17.15
CA HIS A 132 -9.02 -13.96 -16.47
C HIS A 132 -9.59 -15.36 -16.40
N VAL A 133 -10.10 -15.77 -15.24
CA VAL A 133 -10.79 -17.04 -15.04
C VAL A 133 -12.13 -16.76 -14.37
N TYR A 134 -13.23 -17.20 -15.02
CA TYR A 134 -14.59 -16.97 -14.53
C TYR A 134 -15.41 -18.26 -14.46
N TYR A 135 -16.27 -18.34 -13.45
CA TYR A 135 -17.25 -19.41 -13.31
C TYR A 135 -18.63 -18.83 -12.91
N PRO A 136 -19.74 -19.29 -13.54
CA PRO A 136 -19.72 -20.03 -14.80
C PRO A 136 -19.08 -19.22 -15.93
N ALA A 137 -18.72 -19.90 -17.02
CA ALA A 137 -18.18 -19.23 -18.21
C ALA A 137 -19.13 -18.16 -18.72
N ILE A 138 -18.60 -17.01 -19.11
CA ILE A 138 -19.36 -15.90 -19.68
C ILE A 138 -19.76 -16.26 -21.12
N SER A 139 -20.90 -16.93 -21.28
CA SER A 139 -21.38 -17.38 -22.58
C SER A 139 -22.01 -16.26 -23.44
N SER A 140 -22.39 -15.17 -22.81
CA SER A 140 -23.01 -13.98 -23.41
C SER A 140 -22.79 -12.76 -22.53
N PHE A 141 -22.71 -11.59 -23.14
CA PHE A 141 -22.75 -10.31 -22.44
C PHE A 141 -24.18 -9.80 -22.23
N GLU A 142 -25.19 -10.52 -22.68
CA GLU A 142 -26.58 -10.15 -22.47
C GLU A 142 -26.85 -9.90 -20.98
N ASP A 143 -27.63 -8.87 -20.70
CA ASP A 143 -28.01 -8.41 -19.36
C ASP A 143 -26.90 -7.76 -18.53
N MET A 144 -25.66 -7.72 -19.00
CA MET A 144 -24.59 -7.03 -18.32
C MET A 144 -24.88 -5.52 -18.24
N HIS A 145 -24.72 -4.97 -17.04
CA HIS A 145 -24.88 -3.54 -16.79
C HIS A 145 -23.56 -2.80 -17.00
N LEU A 146 -23.59 -1.77 -17.84
CA LEU A 146 -22.49 -0.83 -18.03
C LEU A 146 -22.86 0.54 -17.47
N TYR A 147 -21.90 1.25 -16.93
CA TYR A 147 -22.07 2.56 -16.32
C TYR A 147 -21.23 3.59 -17.05
N ASN A 148 -21.87 4.70 -17.46
CA ASN A 148 -21.22 5.85 -18.08
C ASN A 148 -21.23 7.02 -17.09
N ILE A 149 -20.07 7.35 -16.52
CA ILE A 149 -19.93 8.39 -15.51
C ILE A 149 -20.05 9.81 -16.08
N GLU A 150 -19.76 10.00 -17.39
CA GLU A 150 -19.85 11.30 -18.05
C GLU A 150 -21.31 11.71 -18.26
N GLU A 151 -22.17 10.73 -18.57
CA GLU A 151 -23.59 10.96 -18.84
C GLU A 151 -24.50 10.61 -17.65
N GLY A 152 -23.94 9.99 -16.60
CA GLY A 152 -24.73 9.46 -15.49
C GLY A 152 -25.71 8.37 -15.93
N ALA A 153 -25.35 7.55 -16.94
CA ALA A 153 -26.25 6.61 -17.58
C ALA A 153 -25.88 5.15 -17.31
N ILE A 154 -26.92 4.30 -17.23
CA ILE A 154 -26.76 2.83 -17.12
C ILE A 154 -27.27 2.19 -18.40
N GLY A 155 -26.43 1.44 -19.09
CA GLY A 155 -26.77 0.63 -20.25
C GLY A 155 -26.88 -0.83 -19.89
N VAL A 156 -27.87 -1.53 -20.45
CA VAL A 156 -28.02 -2.98 -20.33
C VAL A 156 -27.77 -3.60 -21.70
N LEU A 157 -26.79 -4.48 -21.80
CA LEU A 157 -26.38 -5.07 -23.07
C LEU A 157 -27.44 -6.02 -23.64
N ALA A 158 -27.59 -6.00 -24.96
CA ALA A 158 -28.50 -6.87 -25.70
C ALA A 158 -27.88 -8.25 -25.98
N SER A 159 -28.67 -9.22 -26.41
CA SER A 159 -28.25 -10.61 -26.69
C SER A 159 -27.21 -10.74 -27.81
N GLY A 160 -27.04 -9.73 -28.65
CA GLY A 160 -26.05 -9.69 -29.73
C GLY A 160 -24.73 -9.00 -29.36
N ALA A 161 -24.60 -8.47 -28.14
CA ALA A 161 -23.41 -7.74 -27.74
C ALA A 161 -22.16 -8.63 -27.77
N THR A 162 -21.11 -8.19 -28.46
CA THR A 162 -19.84 -8.92 -28.63
C THR A 162 -18.77 -8.54 -27.60
N GLY A 163 -19.07 -7.62 -26.69
CA GLY A 163 -18.17 -7.19 -25.64
C GLY A 163 -18.77 -6.12 -24.73
N ALA A 164 -18.19 -5.92 -23.57
CA ALA A 164 -18.57 -4.91 -22.60
C ALA A 164 -17.92 -3.56 -22.96
N SER A 165 -18.49 -2.84 -23.92
CA SER A 165 -18.02 -1.52 -24.34
C SER A 165 -19.14 -0.53 -24.41
N TRP A 166 -18.96 0.68 -23.86
CA TRP A 166 -19.93 1.76 -24.02
C TRP A 166 -19.92 2.38 -25.43
N ASN A 167 -18.75 2.36 -26.09
CA ASN A 167 -18.54 2.98 -27.39
C ASN A 167 -18.74 1.98 -28.57
N SER A 168 -19.80 1.18 -28.56
CA SER A 168 -20.10 0.29 -29.67
C SER A 168 -20.76 1.06 -30.82
N GLU A 169 -20.32 0.82 -32.06
CA GLU A 169 -20.98 1.36 -33.26
C GLU A 169 -22.27 0.59 -33.64
N ASP A 170 -22.53 -0.55 -32.99
CA ASP A 170 -23.73 -1.36 -33.22
C ASP A 170 -24.96 -0.70 -32.56
N PRO A 171 -25.98 -0.26 -33.32
CA PRO A 171 -27.20 0.32 -32.79
C PRO A 171 -28.01 -0.63 -31.89
N GLY A 172 -27.78 -1.96 -32.04
CA GLY A 172 -28.42 -3.00 -31.25
C GLY A 172 -27.62 -3.44 -30.03
N HIS A 173 -26.53 -2.77 -29.70
CA HIS A 173 -25.64 -3.14 -28.62
C HIS A 173 -26.30 -3.10 -27.23
N PHE A 174 -27.12 -2.09 -27.00
CA PHE A 174 -27.89 -1.95 -25.77
C PHE A 174 -29.37 -2.27 -26.00
N LYS A 175 -29.97 -3.09 -25.15
CA LYS A 175 -31.41 -3.29 -25.13
C LYS A 175 -32.16 -2.21 -24.35
N ASN A 176 -31.46 -1.54 -23.45
CA ASN A 176 -31.98 -0.43 -22.66
C ASN A 176 -30.84 0.51 -22.23
N ILE A 177 -31.11 1.81 -22.25
CA ILE A 177 -30.24 2.84 -21.65
C ILE A 177 -31.11 3.70 -20.75
N GLN A 178 -30.76 3.82 -19.49
CA GLN A 178 -31.38 4.71 -18.53
C GLN A 178 -30.48 5.92 -18.37
N GLU A 179 -30.93 7.06 -18.93
CA GLU A 179 -30.25 8.35 -18.79
C GLU A 179 -30.48 8.95 -17.40
N ASN A 180 -29.56 9.77 -16.90
CA ASN A 180 -29.63 10.41 -15.59
C ASN A 180 -29.93 9.43 -14.45
N ALA A 181 -29.38 8.20 -14.53
CA ALA A 181 -29.62 7.13 -13.59
C ALA A 181 -28.87 7.32 -12.27
N PHE A 182 -27.76 8.06 -12.29
CA PHE A 182 -26.95 8.31 -11.10
C PHE A 182 -26.12 9.60 -11.24
N ARG A 183 -25.65 10.09 -10.09
CA ARG A 183 -24.56 11.06 -9.98
C ARG A 183 -23.27 10.32 -9.63
N PHE A 184 -22.17 10.68 -10.26
CA PHE A 184 -20.88 10.11 -9.92
C PHE A 184 -20.26 10.82 -8.71
N SER A 185 -19.65 10.04 -7.83
CA SER A 185 -18.83 10.53 -6.73
C SER A 185 -17.50 9.76 -6.72
N GLY A 186 -16.45 10.42 -7.15
CA GLY A 186 -15.08 9.87 -7.06
C GLY A 186 -14.59 9.78 -5.61
N ILE A 187 -13.50 9.04 -5.41
CA ILE A 187 -12.76 9.10 -4.15
C ILE A 187 -12.23 10.53 -4.03
N GLY A 188 -12.77 11.28 -3.07
CA GLY A 188 -12.41 12.68 -2.87
C GLY A 188 -10.99 12.83 -2.39
N GLU A 189 -10.29 13.89 -2.83
CA GLU A 189 -8.97 14.29 -2.34
C GLU A 189 -8.91 14.51 -0.82
N THR A 190 -10.06 14.56 -0.17
CA THR A 190 -10.24 14.78 1.28
C THR A 190 -10.38 13.49 2.09
N ASP A 191 -10.41 12.32 1.46
CA ASP A 191 -10.54 11.05 2.18
C ASP A 191 -9.15 10.60 2.67
N SER A 192 -8.72 11.18 3.80
CA SER A 192 -7.43 10.89 4.45
C SER A 192 -7.29 9.44 4.93
N HIS A 193 -8.34 8.65 4.81
CA HIS A 193 -8.40 7.25 5.23
C HIS A 193 -8.30 6.25 4.08
N TYR A 194 -8.05 6.74 2.86
CA TYR A 194 -7.98 5.88 1.69
C TYR A 194 -6.53 5.60 1.29
N ILE A 195 -6.19 4.33 1.13
CA ILE A 195 -4.93 3.85 0.57
C ILE A 195 -5.21 2.89 -0.59
N SER A 196 -4.47 3.04 -1.69
CA SER A 196 -4.50 2.13 -2.83
C SER A 196 -3.36 1.13 -2.71
N PRO A 197 -3.62 -0.13 -2.32
CA PRO A 197 -2.56 -1.11 -2.22
C PRO A 197 -2.00 -1.45 -3.61
N ILE A 198 -0.73 -1.84 -3.65
CA ILE A 198 -0.03 -2.34 -4.83
C ILE A 198 0.27 -3.82 -4.58
N VAL A 199 -0.12 -4.70 -5.46
CA VAL A 199 0.06 -6.15 -5.33
C VAL A 199 0.63 -6.76 -6.62
N PRO A 200 1.51 -7.76 -6.50
CA PRO A 200 2.11 -8.32 -5.29
C PRO A 200 3.08 -7.34 -4.62
N LYS A 201 3.63 -7.72 -3.44
CA LYS A 201 4.67 -6.91 -2.78
C LYS A 201 5.89 -6.77 -3.68
N PRO A 202 6.30 -5.54 -4.04
CA PRO A 202 7.48 -5.34 -4.87
C PRO A 202 8.77 -5.77 -4.17
N HIS A 203 9.81 -5.93 -4.97
CA HIS A 203 11.13 -6.23 -4.41
C HIS A 203 11.64 -5.08 -3.53
N LYS A 204 12.40 -5.41 -2.49
CA LYS A 204 12.96 -4.43 -1.53
C LYS A 204 13.62 -3.22 -2.21
N THR A 205 14.41 -3.47 -3.26
CA THR A 205 15.10 -2.39 -3.99
C THR A 205 14.15 -1.39 -4.65
N GLU A 206 13.01 -1.85 -5.14
CA GLU A 206 11.97 -0.98 -5.71
C GLU A 206 11.29 -0.16 -4.62
N ILE A 207 10.96 -0.79 -3.50
CA ILE A 207 10.38 -0.08 -2.34
C ILE A 207 11.31 1.02 -1.83
N LEU A 208 12.61 0.70 -1.65
CA LEU A 208 13.60 1.67 -1.18
C LEU A 208 13.81 2.82 -2.17
N ALA A 209 13.84 2.52 -3.47
CA ALA A 209 13.93 3.56 -4.50
C ALA A 209 12.71 4.50 -4.47
N SER A 210 11.51 3.95 -4.30
CA SER A 210 10.27 4.75 -4.17
C SER A 210 10.27 5.62 -2.92
N LEU A 211 10.75 5.10 -1.79
CA LEU A 211 10.87 5.87 -0.54
C LEU A 211 11.89 7.00 -0.68
N SER A 212 13.08 6.72 -1.21
CA SER A 212 14.10 7.74 -1.44
C SER A 212 13.57 8.87 -2.33
N HIS A 213 12.97 8.51 -3.47
CA HIS A 213 12.39 9.48 -4.40
C HIS A 213 11.29 10.33 -3.74
N TYR A 214 10.37 9.70 -3.00
CA TYR A 214 9.31 10.41 -2.30
C TYR A 214 9.88 11.45 -1.31
N TYR A 215 10.85 11.06 -0.49
CA TYR A 215 11.44 11.97 0.51
C TYR A 215 12.34 13.02 -0.12
N ASP A 216 12.99 12.73 -1.26
CA ASP A 216 13.73 13.75 -2.01
C ASP A 216 12.81 14.87 -2.50
N GLU A 217 11.64 14.54 -3.03
CA GLU A 217 10.66 15.54 -3.49
C GLU A 217 10.01 16.30 -2.32
N GLN A 218 9.89 15.69 -1.15
CA GLN A 218 9.26 16.32 0.01
C GLN A 218 10.21 17.19 0.84
N ALA A 219 11.52 17.09 0.68
CA ALA A 219 12.50 17.63 1.62
C ALA A 219 12.30 19.13 1.94
N GLU A 220 12.08 19.98 0.93
CA GLU A 220 11.90 21.42 1.11
C GLU A 220 10.61 21.79 1.88
N VAL A 221 9.55 20.97 1.72
CA VAL A 221 8.21 21.26 2.29
C VAL A 221 7.89 20.40 3.50
N TYR A 222 8.73 19.42 3.82
CA TYR A 222 8.44 18.37 4.80
C TYR A 222 8.08 18.93 6.19
N ASP A 223 8.92 19.82 6.70
CA ASP A 223 8.68 20.43 8.01
C ASP A 223 7.43 21.31 8.03
N GLY A 224 7.16 22.03 6.93
CA GLY A 224 5.95 22.83 6.78
C GLY A 224 4.70 21.96 6.81
N ASN A 225 4.72 20.85 6.10
CA ASN A 225 3.60 19.89 6.08
C ASN A 225 3.34 19.30 7.47
N ASP A 226 4.40 18.98 8.23
CA ASP A 226 4.28 18.44 9.57
C ASP A 226 3.79 19.50 10.59
N LEU A 227 4.33 20.71 10.52
CA LEU A 227 4.00 21.80 11.43
C LEU A 227 2.62 22.43 11.17
N ASN A 228 2.13 22.41 9.94
CA ASN A 228 0.83 22.97 9.58
C ASN A 228 -0.34 22.06 9.95
N ILE A 229 -0.12 20.78 10.16
CA ILE A 229 -1.12 19.84 10.64
C ILE A 229 -1.07 19.78 12.15
N ARG A 230 -2.03 20.44 12.82
CA ARG A 230 -2.04 20.62 14.27
C ARG A 230 -1.76 19.36 15.09
N TRP A 231 -2.44 18.25 14.78
CA TRP A 231 -2.29 17.00 15.53
C TRP A 231 -0.91 16.36 15.33
N ARG A 232 -0.32 16.46 14.13
CA ARG A 232 1.05 15.99 13.86
C ARG A 232 2.07 16.79 14.64
N LYS A 233 1.95 18.12 14.60
CA LYS A 233 2.80 19.02 15.36
C LYS A 233 2.78 18.69 16.85
N GLU A 234 1.59 18.62 17.45
CA GLU A 234 1.42 18.33 18.87
C GLU A 234 1.95 16.95 19.27
N TYR A 235 1.73 15.94 18.42
CA TYR A 235 2.29 14.60 18.61
C TYR A 235 3.82 14.62 18.58
N THR A 236 4.42 15.19 17.53
CA THR A 236 5.88 15.28 17.35
C THR A 236 6.55 16.03 18.50
N GLU A 237 6.03 17.20 18.87
CA GLU A 237 6.53 17.98 20.00
C GLU A 237 6.36 17.23 21.35
N GLY A 238 5.27 16.49 21.51
CA GLY A 238 5.01 15.68 22.69
C GLY A 238 6.02 14.53 22.84
N VAL A 239 6.27 13.79 21.76
CA VAL A 239 7.28 12.72 21.73
C VAL A 239 8.68 13.28 21.96
N ASN A 240 9.04 14.41 21.33
CA ASN A 240 10.33 15.06 21.53
C ASN A 240 10.54 15.47 22.99
N ARG A 241 9.51 16.00 23.68
CA ARG A 241 9.57 16.32 25.12
C ARG A 241 9.75 15.08 25.99
N ILE A 242 9.05 13.96 25.71
CA ILE A 242 9.22 12.72 26.46
C ILE A 242 10.65 12.21 26.35
N ILE A 243 11.21 12.18 25.13
CA ILE A 243 12.59 11.78 24.90
C ILE A 243 13.56 12.71 25.62
N ALA A 244 13.38 14.02 25.52
CA ALA A 244 14.24 15.00 26.18
C ALA A 244 14.27 14.82 27.70
N VAL A 245 13.12 14.55 28.33
CA VAL A 245 13.03 14.26 29.79
C VAL A 245 13.83 13.03 30.18
N GLU A 246 13.80 11.98 29.34
CA GLU A 246 14.63 10.79 29.57
C GLU A 246 16.13 11.11 29.41
N LEU A 247 16.50 11.86 28.37
CA LEU A 247 17.88 12.25 28.11
C LEU A 247 18.47 13.21 29.16
N MET A 248 17.66 14.01 29.82
CA MET A 248 18.12 14.86 30.95
C MET A 248 18.67 14.03 32.10
N LYS A 249 18.24 12.77 32.27
CA LYS A 249 18.68 11.87 33.33
C LYS A 249 20.00 11.16 33.02
N LEU A 250 20.49 11.24 31.79
CA LEU A 250 21.67 10.52 31.29
C LEU A 250 22.81 11.50 30.95
N ASP A 251 24.07 11.04 31.04
CA ASP A 251 25.21 11.79 30.52
C ASP A 251 25.40 11.43 29.05
N ILE A 252 25.02 12.33 28.15
CA ILE A 252 25.00 12.10 26.72
C ILE A 252 26.02 13.01 26.04
N GLN A 253 26.87 12.41 25.21
CA GLN A 253 27.85 13.09 24.37
C GLN A 253 27.57 12.84 22.90
N ASP A 254 27.18 11.61 22.53
CA ASP A 254 26.99 11.19 21.16
C ASP A 254 25.55 10.66 20.94
N TYR A 255 24.86 11.30 20.02
CA TYR A 255 23.47 10.98 19.67
C TYR A 255 23.38 10.63 18.19
N MET A 256 22.74 9.48 17.87
CA MET A 256 22.45 9.04 16.50
C MET A 256 20.97 9.19 16.19
N ALA A 257 20.64 9.87 15.09
CA ALA A 257 19.31 9.93 14.51
C ALA A 257 19.24 9.08 13.23
N LEU A 258 18.56 7.96 13.29
CA LEU A 258 18.29 7.13 12.10
C LEU A 258 17.07 7.68 11.36
N CYS A 259 17.15 7.72 10.03
CA CYS A 259 16.19 8.38 9.17
C CYS A 259 15.91 9.80 9.68
N CYS A 260 16.98 10.56 9.78
CA CYS A 260 16.98 11.88 10.45
C CYS A 260 16.12 12.93 9.73
N GLY A 261 15.73 12.68 8.48
CA GLY A 261 15.01 13.63 7.65
C GLY A 261 15.74 14.95 7.54
N THR A 262 15.02 16.05 7.71
CA THR A 262 15.58 17.43 7.70
C THR A 262 16.44 17.76 8.93
N GLY A 263 16.57 16.87 9.90
CA GLY A 263 17.32 17.09 11.14
C GLY A 263 16.58 17.94 12.20
N ARG A 264 15.35 18.38 11.96
CA ARG A 264 14.56 19.21 12.88
C ARG A 264 14.36 18.53 14.25
N ARG A 265 13.84 17.31 14.26
CA ARG A 265 13.50 16.61 15.53
C ARG A 265 14.70 16.39 16.46
N PRO A 266 15.85 15.85 16.02
CA PRO A 266 17.00 15.68 16.91
C PRO A 266 17.55 17.01 17.44
N ILE A 267 17.47 18.11 16.68
CA ILE A 267 17.84 19.45 17.16
C ILE A 267 16.87 19.91 18.25
N GLU A 268 15.55 19.84 18.03
CA GLU A 268 14.53 20.19 19.02
C GLU A 268 14.69 19.38 20.32
N ILE A 269 14.99 18.07 20.22
CA ILE A 269 15.26 17.23 21.39
C ILE A 269 16.48 17.76 22.15
N ARG A 270 17.59 18.08 21.46
CA ARG A 270 18.78 18.64 22.09
C ARG A 270 18.48 19.97 22.81
N GLU A 271 17.77 20.86 22.14
CA GLU A 271 17.38 22.15 22.71
C GLU A 271 16.51 22.01 23.98
N LEU A 272 15.54 21.09 23.94
CA LEU A 272 14.67 20.77 25.07
C LEU A 272 15.44 20.21 26.28
N THR A 273 16.55 19.50 26.06
CA THR A 273 17.39 18.99 27.16
C THR A 273 18.24 20.09 27.83
N GLY A 274 18.51 21.19 27.12
CA GLY A 274 19.49 22.21 27.52
C GLY A 274 20.94 21.69 27.55
N LYS A 275 21.22 20.50 27.04
CA LYS A 275 22.55 19.88 26.98
C LYS A 275 23.20 20.11 25.63
N ASN A 276 24.52 20.04 25.62
CA ASN A 276 25.28 20.09 24.37
C ASN A 276 25.89 18.71 24.08
N PHE A 277 25.38 18.03 23.06
CA PHE A 277 25.89 16.76 22.55
C PHE A 277 25.93 16.78 21.02
N GLU A 278 26.82 15.95 20.47
CA GLU A 278 26.96 15.81 19.02
C GLU A 278 25.80 14.99 18.45
N ILE A 279 25.26 15.44 17.33
CA ILE A 279 24.19 14.73 16.62
C ILE A 279 24.74 14.22 15.28
N PHE A 280 24.62 12.91 15.09
CA PHE A 280 24.90 12.23 13.83
C PHE A 280 23.58 11.79 13.20
N GLY A 281 23.40 12.09 11.93
CA GLY A 281 22.18 11.75 11.19
C GLY A 281 22.46 10.80 10.03
N VAL A 282 21.55 9.87 9.78
CA VAL A 282 21.57 9.02 8.59
C VAL A 282 20.21 9.08 7.93
N ASP A 283 20.18 9.26 6.61
CA ASP A 283 18.97 9.16 5.81
C ASP A 283 19.28 8.57 4.43
N ILE A 284 18.28 7.98 3.79
CA ILE A 284 18.39 7.44 2.43
C ILE A 284 18.18 8.54 1.37
N SER A 285 17.51 9.63 1.71
CA SER A 285 17.22 10.77 0.85
C SER A 285 18.38 11.75 0.84
N GLU A 286 18.90 12.05 -0.33
CA GLU A 286 19.97 13.03 -0.51
C GLU A 286 19.51 14.44 -0.14
N ASN A 287 18.29 14.82 -0.54
CA ASN A 287 17.75 16.15 -0.25
C ASN A 287 17.47 16.35 1.24
N MET A 288 16.99 15.33 1.96
CA MET A 288 16.86 15.36 3.42
C MET A 288 18.23 15.57 4.09
N ILE A 289 19.27 14.89 3.61
CA ILE A 289 20.64 15.06 4.12
C ILE A 289 21.15 16.49 3.87
N GLN A 290 20.85 17.09 2.73
CA GLN A 290 21.23 18.48 2.43
C GLN A 290 20.57 19.45 3.42
N GLU A 291 19.26 19.30 3.69
CA GLU A 291 18.55 20.09 4.69
C GLU A 291 19.13 19.93 6.11
N SER A 292 19.43 18.69 6.48
CA SER A 292 20.02 18.35 7.77
C SER A 292 21.42 18.97 7.97
N ASN A 293 22.24 18.91 6.91
CA ASN A 293 23.57 19.55 6.90
C ASN A 293 23.47 21.08 6.99
N ALA A 294 22.50 21.68 6.31
CA ALA A 294 22.26 23.13 6.39
C ALA A 294 21.91 23.58 7.81
N ARG A 295 21.36 22.69 8.64
CA ARG A 295 21.07 22.91 10.07
C ARG A 295 22.25 22.60 10.99
N GLY A 296 23.37 22.16 10.45
CA GLY A 296 24.62 21.92 11.19
C GLY A 296 24.73 20.53 11.83
N LEU A 297 23.97 19.54 11.39
CA LEU A 297 24.17 18.15 11.80
C LEU A 297 25.37 17.55 11.05
N LYS A 298 26.00 16.56 11.67
CA LYS A 298 26.94 15.67 10.99
C LYS A 298 26.15 14.52 10.40
N THR A 299 26.06 14.42 9.07
CA THR A 299 25.18 13.44 8.44
C THR A 299 25.88 12.55 7.42
N GLN A 300 25.27 11.39 7.16
CA GLN A 300 25.67 10.46 6.14
C GLN A 300 24.44 9.99 5.36
N ILE A 301 24.54 10.01 4.02
CA ILE A 301 23.57 9.31 3.18
C ILE A 301 23.82 7.80 3.26
N GLY A 302 22.75 7.01 3.43
CA GLY A 302 22.90 5.55 3.47
C GLY A 302 21.60 4.79 3.72
N ASP A 303 21.58 3.58 3.18
CA ASP A 303 20.56 2.57 3.50
C ASP A 303 21.00 1.79 4.76
N ILE A 304 20.34 2.07 5.88
CA ILE A 304 20.61 1.43 7.18
C ILE A 304 20.33 -0.09 7.18
N THR A 305 19.59 -0.59 6.19
CA THR A 305 19.29 -2.01 6.01
C THR A 305 20.38 -2.75 5.23
N SER A 306 21.31 -2.03 4.59
CA SER A 306 22.43 -2.61 3.87
C SER A 306 23.41 -3.30 4.83
N LEU A 307 23.93 -4.45 4.41
CA LEU A 307 25.00 -5.14 5.14
C LEU A 307 26.33 -4.39 5.10
N GLU A 308 26.52 -3.57 4.08
CA GLU A 308 27.74 -2.77 3.90
C GLU A 308 27.70 -1.49 4.74
N PHE A 309 26.51 -1.07 5.19
CA PHE A 309 26.34 0.09 6.05
C PHE A 309 26.52 -0.30 7.51
N ASP A 310 27.46 0.33 8.21
CA ASP A 310 27.60 0.22 9.66
C ASP A 310 27.88 1.59 10.28
N PHE A 311 27.61 1.71 11.59
CA PHE A 311 27.85 2.95 12.29
C PHE A 311 29.34 3.13 12.55
N ASN A 312 29.81 4.39 12.49
CA ASN A 312 31.22 4.71 12.60
C ASN A 312 31.75 4.71 14.04
N GLN A 313 30.87 4.70 15.05
CA GLN A 313 31.19 4.71 16.48
C GLN A 313 30.03 4.15 17.31
N ASN A 314 30.17 4.17 18.63
CA ASN A 314 29.10 3.89 19.57
C ASN A 314 28.41 5.21 20.02
N TYR A 315 27.17 5.12 20.48
CA TYR A 315 26.33 6.24 20.84
C TYR A 315 25.67 6.04 22.21
N ASP A 316 25.44 7.14 22.92
CA ASP A 316 24.72 7.14 24.20
C ASP A 316 23.22 7.10 23.99
N CYS A 317 22.77 7.61 22.83
CA CYS A 317 21.38 7.59 22.41
C CYS A 317 21.27 7.30 20.92
N ILE A 318 20.36 6.41 20.55
CA ILE A 318 19.96 6.17 19.17
C ILE A 318 18.45 6.39 19.07
N THR A 319 18.00 7.17 18.09
CA THR A 319 16.59 7.37 17.82
C THR A 319 16.22 6.92 16.41
N TYR A 320 15.01 6.36 16.28
CA TYR A 320 14.41 5.98 15.01
C TYR A 320 12.94 6.42 15.01
N LEU A 321 12.72 7.67 14.61
CA LEU A 321 11.45 8.34 14.82
C LEU A 321 10.68 8.53 13.51
N TYR A 322 9.40 8.12 13.53
CA TYR A 322 8.43 8.23 12.44
C TYR A 322 8.81 7.49 11.14
N ALA A 323 9.79 6.59 11.21
CA ALA A 323 10.34 5.92 10.03
C ALA A 323 10.54 4.40 10.20
N PHE A 324 10.42 3.84 11.41
CA PHE A 324 10.66 2.42 11.65
C PHE A 324 9.72 1.51 10.81
N GLY A 325 8.51 1.98 10.50
CA GLY A 325 7.56 1.30 9.64
C GLY A 325 7.99 1.20 8.17
N HIS A 326 9.02 1.90 7.74
CA HIS A 326 9.55 1.79 6.37
C HIS A 326 10.50 0.59 6.17
N LEU A 327 10.85 -0.12 7.24
CA LEU A 327 11.65 -1.35 7.14
C LEU A 327 10.82 -2.48 6.54
N THR A 328 11.24 -2.98 5.38
CA THR A 328 10.42 -3.75 4.44
C THR A 328 10.17 -5.20 4.85
N SER A 329 10.89 -5.72 5.83
CA SER A 329 10.72 -7.10 6.30
C SER A 329 11.06 -7.25 7.78
N ARG A 330 10.50 -8.28 8.42
CA ARG A 330 10.88 -8.66 9.79
C ARG A 330 12.39 -8.84 9.93
N LYS A 331 13.03 -9.45 8.93
CA LYS A 331 14.48 -9.64 8.90
C LYS A 331 15.22 -8.30 8.95
N ASP A 332 14.83 -7.34 8.12
CA ASP A 332 15.45 -6.01 8.12
C ASP A 332 15.27 -5.30 9.46
N ARG A 333 14.05 -5.37 10.04
CA ARG A 333 13.73 -4.80 11.36
C ARG A 333 14.67 -5.35 12.46
N ILE A 334 14.86 -6.67 12.49
CA ILE A 334 15.74 -7.33 13.46
C ILE A 334 17.19 -6.95 13.24
N GLU A 335 17.70 -6.97 12.01
CA GLU A 335 19.10 -6.67 11.72
C GLU A 335 19.44 -5.19 12.02
N VAL A 336 18.53 -4.26 11.73
CA VAL A 336 18.70 -2.85 12.12
C VAL A 336 18.71 -2.70 13.65
N LEU A 337 17.80 -3.35 14.36
CA LEU A 337 17.78 -3.31 15.84
C LEU A 337 19.04 -3.93 16.44
N LYS A 338 19.55 -5.06 15.90
CA LYS A 338 20.84 -5.66 16.32
C LYS A 338 22.01 -4.70 16.10
N LYS A 339 22.02 -4.00 14.96
CA LYS A 339 23.02 -2.98 14.67
C LYS A 339 22.95 -1.85 15.69
N CYS A 340 21.74 -1.34 16.00
CA CYS A 340 21.56 -0.34 17.05
C CYS A 340 22.05 -0.83 18.41
N LYS A 341 21.64 -2.04 18.83
CA LYS A 341 22.05 -2.60 20.13
C LYS A 341 23.55 -2.74 20.26
N ARG A 342 24.24 -3.20 19.19
CA ARG A 342 25.70 -3.35 19.16
C ARG A 342 26.43 -2.02 19.30
N HIS A 343 25.85 -0.93 18.79
CA HIS A 343 26.46 0.41 18.81
C HIS A 343 25.93 1.33 19.94
N LEU A 344 25.15 0.79 20.87
CA LEU A 344 24.85 1.52 22.11
C LEU A 344 26.02 1.39 23.09
N ASN A 345 26.45 2.51 23.68
CA ASN A 345 27.36 2.54 24.82
C ASN A 345 26.76 1.81 26.03
N PRO A 346 27.56 1.31 26.95
CA PRO A 346 27.03 0.80 28.23
C PRO A 346 26.16 1.87 28.93
N GLY A 347 24.90 1.55 29.22
CA GLY A 347 23.92 2.48 29.76
C GLY A 347 23.26 3.39 28.73
N GLY A 348 23.57 3.23 27.44
CA GLY A 348 22.92 3.94 26.33
C GLY A 348 21.50 3.48 26.11
N VAL A 349 20.72 4.30 25.39
CA VAL A 349 19.28 4.11 25.22
C VAL A 349 18.85 4.25 23.75
N PHE A 350 17.92 3.41 23.36
CA PHE A 350 17.26 3.46 22.05
C PHE A 350 15.81 3.95 22.19
N PHE A 351 15.38 4.83 21.31
CA PHE A 351 13.99 5.28 21.21
C PHE A 351 13.44 5.11 19.80
N ALA A 352 12.19 4.66 19.71
CA ALA A 352 11.44 4.62 18.47
C ALA A 352 9.96 4.96 18.69
N ASP A 353 9.32 5.46 17.65
CA ASP A 353 7.87 5.48 17.56
C ASP A 353 7.40 4.62 16.36
N LEU A 354 6.36 3.81 16.58
CA LEU A 354 5.92 2.79 15.65
C LEU A 354 4.42 2.89 15.41
N PHE A 355 4.01 2.73 14.15
CA PHE A 355 2.59 2.74 13.76
C PHE A 355 1.86 1.55 14.39
N CYS A 356 0.70 1.82 15.00
CA CYS A 356 -0.10 0.79 15.65
C CYS A 356 -1.16 0.22 14.70
N LEU A 357 -1.17 -1.10 14.50
CA LEU A 357 -2.14 -1.78 13.65
C LEU A 357 -3.60 -1.62 14.11
N ARG A 358 -3.82 -1.30 15.38
CA ARG A 358 -5.15 -1.03 15.94
C ARG A 358 -5.48 0.46 16.06
N ASN A 359 -4.72 1.32 15.39
CA ASN A 359 -4.96 2.75 15.44
C ASN A 359 -6.12 3.13 14.52
N VAL A 360 -7.26 3.49 15.10
CA VAL A 360 -8.46 3.95 14.37
C VAL A 360 -8.33 5.38 13.83
N PHE A 361 -7.33 6.12 14.27
CA PHE A 361 -7.10 7.49 13.81
C PHE A 361 -6.35 7.55 12.48
N GLU A 362 -5.42 6.64 12.26
CA GLU A 362 -4.74 6.40 11.00
C GLU A 362 -5.26 5.11 10.36
N TRP A 363 -4.54 4.53 9.45
CA TRP A 363 -5.03 3.46 8.57
C TRP A 363 -5.03 2.04 9.18
N GLY A 364 -4.90 1.88 10.51
CA GLY A 364 -4.79 0.56 11.12
C GLY A 364 -5.94 -0.40 10.78
N GLU A 365 -7.19 0.06 10.84
CA GLU A 365 -8.35 -0.75 10.44
C GLU A 365 -8.38 -0.98 8.92
N GLU A 366 -8.03 0.04 8.15
CA GLU A 366 -7.97 -0.06 6.69
C GLU A 366 -6.91 -1.07 6.24
N ILE A 367 -5.73 -1.08 6.88
CA ILE A 367 -4.70 -2.10 6.63
C ILE A 367 -5.25 -3.51 6.84
N GLN A 368 -5.95 -3.75 7.95
CA GLN A 368 -6.54 -5.07 8.22
C GLN A 368 -7.58 -5.46 7.17
N ARG A 369 -8.42 -4.50 6.74
CA ARG A 369 -9.42 -4.71 5.69
C ARG A 369 -8.80 -5.11 4.36
N ILE A 370 -7.78 -4.38 3.89
CA ILE A 370 -7.12 -4.66 2.61
C ILE A 370 -6.31 -5.96 2.65
N HIS A 371 -5.69 -6.29 3.80
CA HIS A 371 -5.03 -7.59 3.97
C HIS A 371 -5.99 -8.75 3.74
N ALA A 372 -7.18 -8.70 4.35
CA ALA A 372 -8.19 -9.72 4.17
C ALA A 372 -8.73 -9.75 2.73
N LYS A 373 -9.06 -8.57 2.16
CA LYS A 373 -9.67 -8.47 0.84
C LYS A 373 -8.74 -8.94 -0.29
N TYR A 374 -7.47 -8.52 -0.26
CA TYR A 374 -6.50 -8.80 -1.33
C TYR A 374 -5.57 -9.95 -1.00
N ARG A 375 -5.80 -10.66 0.11
CA ARG A 375 -4.96 -11.78 0.55
C ARG A 375 -3.48 -11.38 0.51
N LEU A 376 -3.16 -10.22 1.09
CA LEU A 376 -1.83 -9.62 0.93
C LEU A 376 -0.70 -10.53 1.41
N GLU A 377 -0.96 -11.43 2.38
CA GLU A 377 0.04 -12.41 2.85
C GLU A 377 0.39 -13.41 1.76
N ASP A 378 -0.58 -13.88 0.96
CA ASP A 378 -0.36 -14.74 -0.19
C ASP A 378 0.39 -14.01 -1.32
N GLN A 379 0.37 -12.69 -1.29
CA GLN A 379 1.05 -11.82 -2.25
C GLN A 379 2.40 -11.27 -1.74
N GLY A 380 2.98 -11.92 -0.74
CA GLY A 380 4.33 -11.67 -0.22
C GLY A 380 4.43 -10.57 0.83
N TYR A 381 3.31 -10.05 1.34
CA TYR A 381 3.28 -9.09 2.44
C TYR A 381 3.32 -9.79 3.81
N GLU A 382 4.04 -9.22 4.76
CA GLU A 382 3.93 -9.63 6.16
C GLU A 382 2.67 -8.99 6.77
N PRO A 383 2.04 -9.62 7.81
CA PRO A 383 0.92 -9.00 8.52
C PRO A 383 1.25 -7.58 8.98
N GLY A 384 0.42 -6.61 8.60
CA GLY A 384 0.64 -5.19 8.88
C GLY A 384 1.41 -4.41 7.82
N ASP A 385 1.97 -5.07 6.81
CA ASP A 385 2.65 -4.41 5.70
C ASP A 385 1.64 -3.82 4.70
N VAL A 386 1.98 -2.68 4.11
CA VAL A 386 1.33 -2.18 2.90
C VAL A 386 2.31 -1.38 2.05
N PHE A 387 2.33 -1.65 0.77
CA PHE A 387 2.90 -0.75 -0.23
C PHE A 387 1.76 -0.16 -1.04
N TYR A 388 1.69 1.15 -1.13
CA TYR A 388 0.51 1.83 -1.64
C TYR A 388 0.85 3.12 -2.37
N ARG A 389 -0.10 3.57 -3.20
CA ARG A 389 -0.07 4.93 -3.75
C ARG A 389 -0.70 5.91 -2.77
N ARG A 390 -0.08 7.06 -2.60
CA ARG A 390 -0.66 8.23 -1.93
C ARG A 390 -1.41 9.05 -2.97
N THR A 391 -2.72 9.15 -2.82
CA THR A 391 -3.62 9.92 -3.72
C THR A 391 -3.53 9.49 -5.19
N ALA A 392 -4.19 10.16 -6.11
CA ALA A 392 -4.14 9.89 -7.55
C ALA A 392 -2.76 10.15 -8.20
N GLY A 393 -1.72 10.36 -7.40
CA GLY A 393 -0.38 10.74 -7.84
C GLY A 393 0.58 9.58 -8.08
N GLU A 394 1.80 9.93 -8.41
CA GLU A 394 2.89 9.00 -8.71
C GLU A 394 3.60 8.48 -7.45
N HIS A 395 3.30 9.05 -6.27
CA HIS A 395 4.01 8.75 -5.03
C HIS A 395 3.59 7.42 -4.44
N ARG A 396 4.57 6.53 -4.29
CA ARG A 396 4.42 5.22 -3.66
C ARG A 396 5.13 5.22 -2.32
N ALA A 397 4.53 4.60 -1.32
CA ALA A 397 5.11 4.49 0.02
C ALA A 397 4.88 3.10 0.59
N PHE A 398 5.82 2.65 1.42
CA PHE A 398 5.72 1.42 2.18
C PHE A 398 5.59 1.75 3.66
N LEU A 399 4.64 1.09 4.33
CA LEU A 399 4.50 1.13 5.78
C LEU A 399 4.27 -0.27 6.33
N HIS A 400 4.73 -0.46 7.55
CA HIS A 400 4.39 -1.59 8.39
C HIS A 400 3.75 -1.09 9.68
N TYR A 401 2.61 -1.69 10.03
CA TYR A 401 1.85 -1.42 11.24
C TYR A 401 2.05 -2.56 12.24
N PHE A 402 2.39 -2.22 13.46
CA PHE A 402 2.84 -3.16 14.48
C PHE A 402 1.74 -3.55 15.45
N THR A 403 1.82 -4.79 15.95
CA THR A 403 1.19 -5.17 17.23
C THR A 403 2.19 -5.00 18.36
N ARG A 404 1.68 -4.92 19.61
CA ARG A 404 2.56 -4.84 20.80
C ARG A 404 3.43 -6.08 20.95
N GLU A 405 2.84 -7.25 20.69
CA GLU A 405 3.48 -8.56 20.77
C GLU A 405 4.64 -8.67 19.77
N GLU A 406 4.45 -8.17 18.56
CA GLU A 406 5.49 -8.12 17.54
C GLU A 406 6.65 -7.24 17.99
N ILE A 407 6.38 -6.03 18.49
CA ILE A 407 7.42 -5.12 18.99
C ILE A 407 8.28 -5.81 20.06
N VAL A 408 7.64 -6.43 21.06
CA VAL A 408 8.37 -7.17 22.10
C VAL A 408 9.27 -8.25 21.49
N SER A 409 8.71 -9.04 20.56
CA SER A 409 9.46 -10.11 19.87
C SER A 409 10.67 -9.60 19.10
N LEU A 410 10.51 -8.51 18.32
CA LEU A 410 11.58 -7.90 17.52
C LEU A 410 12.75 -7.41 18.40
N PHE A 411 12.42 -6.68 19.46
CA PHE A 411 13.43 -6.11 20.35
C PHE A 411 14.15 -7.19 21.19
N GLN A 412 13.43 -8.20 21.68
CA GLN A 412 14.04 -9.33 22.39
C GLN A 412 14.98 -10.13 21.49
N GLU A 413 14.57 -10.42 20.24
CA GLU A 413 15.40 -11.13 19.26
C GLU A 413 16.64 -10.32 18.85
N ALA A 414 16.55 -9.00 18.91
CA ALA A 414 17.68 -8.11 18.68
C ALA A 414 18.62 -7.97 19.89
N GLY A 415 18.27 -8.54 21.06
CA GLY A 415 19.11 -8.56 22.25
C GLY A 415 18.88 -7.40 23.22
N PHE A 416 17.75 -6.67 23.12
CA PHE A 416 17.38 -5.70 24.13
C PHE A 416 16.77 -6.39 25.34
N GLU A 417 17.26 -6.06 26.53
CA GLU A 417 16.84 -6.69 27.79
C GLU A 417 15.71 -5.93 28.49
N HIS A 418 15.76 -4.60 28.38
CA HIS A 418 14.76 -3.71 28.98
C HIS A 418 13.99 -3.00 27.87
N ILE A 419 12.68 -3.30 27.78
CA ILE A 419 11.80 -2.76 26.73
C ILE A 419 10.59 -2.13 27.42
N GLU A 420 10.51 -0.82 27.36
CA GLU A 420 9.36 -0.04 27.80
C GLU A 420 8.53 0.35 26.58
N ILE A 421 7.24 0.02 26.56
CA ILE A 421 6.32 0.35 25.47
C ILE A 421 5.15 1.13 26.05
N GLN A 422 4.97 2.35 25.59
CA GLN A 422 3.83 3.18 25.89
C GLN A 422 3.03 3.46 24.61
N LYS A 423 1.72 3.68 24.75
CA LYS A 423 0.89 4.14 23.67
C LYS A 423 0.68 5.65 23.81
N ILE A 424 1.04 6.40 22.77
CA ILE A 424 0.88 7.84 22.73
C ILE A 424 -0.14 8.19 21.66
N GLY A 425 -1.26 8.76 22.10
CA GLY A 425 -2.35 9.14 21.22
C GLY A 425 -2.12 10.47 20.50
N TYR A 426 -2.97 10.73 19.52
CA TYR A 426 -3.04 11.99 18.82
C TYR A 426 -4.07 12.93 19.45
N THR A 427 -3.90 14.24 19.21
CA THR A 427 -4.87 15.23 19.67
C THR A 427 -5.89 15.53 18.57
N LYS A 428 -7.05 14.89 18.63
CA LYS A 428 -8.12 15.18 17.66
C LYS A 428 -8.84 16.50 17.90
N ARG A 429 -9.11 16.84 19.15
CA ARG A 429 -10.04 17.93 19.48
C ARG A 429 -9.58 18.91 20.55
N SER A 430 -8.78 18.48 21.52
CA SER A 430 -8.44 19.25 22.72
C SER A 430 -7.03 19.83 22.74
N GLY A 431 -6.16 19.43 21.80
CA GLY A 431 -4.74 19.81 21.82
C GLY A 431 -3.92 19.09 22.89
N GLN A 432 -4.44 18.03 23.50
CA GLN A 432 -3.71 17.24 24.49
C GLN A 432 -3.41 15.84 23.95
N LEU A 433 -2.20 15.34 24.19
CA LEU A 433 -1.86 13.96 23.91
C LEU A 433 -2.66 13.02 24.80
N HIS A 434 -3.38 12.08 24.20
CA HIS A 434 -4.13 11.08 24.89
C HIS A 434 -3.44 9.71 24.75
N ASN A 435 -3.29 9.00 25.87
CA ASN A 435 -2.87 7.60 25.88
C ASN A 435 -4.12 6.74 25.92
N THR A 436 -4.65 6.39 24.75
CA THR A 436 -5.87 5.58 24.62
C THR A 436 -5.57 4.21 24.02
N SER A 437 -6.49 3.24 24.20
CA SER A 437 -6.35 1.91 23.60
C SER A 437 -6.51 1.90 22.09
N ASP A 438 -7.26 2.87 21.52
CA ASP A 438 -7.74 2.83 20.14
C ASP A 438 -7.10 3.89 19.23
N GLU A 439 -6.40 4.87 19.81
CA GLU A 439 -5.72 5.94 19.08
C GLU A 439 -4.24 5.99 19.44
N GLY A 440 -3.39 6.39 18.50
CA GLY A 440 -1.99 6.66 18.74
C GLY A 440 -1.01 5.61 18.26
N MET A 441 0.24 5.96 18.43
CA MET A 441 1.40 5.14 18.07
C MET A 441 2.00 4.47 19.31
N TYR A 442 2.82 3.46 19.10
CA TYR A 442 3.68 2.93 20.15
C TYR A 442 4.95 3.78 20.24
N TRP A 443 5.25 4.25 21.44
CA TRP A 443 6.55 4.77 21.79
C TRP A 443 7.33 3.70 22.53
N VAL A 444 8.57 3.49 22.14
CA VAL A 444 9.44 2.44 22.68
C VAL A 444 10.72 3.07 23.19
N LYS A 445 11.10 2.69 24.40
CA LYS A 445 12.41 2.92 24.99
C LYS A 445 13.02 1.56 25.28
N ALA A 446 14.27 1.34 24.84
CA ALA A 446 14.93 0.06 25.02
C ALA A 446 16.43 0.23 25.36
N SER A 447 16.98 -0.74 26.12
CA SER A 447 18.39 -0.76 26.51
C SER A 447 18.95 -2.17 26.65
#